data_3c4e177778da92ea6b87583664c1ce39
#
_entry.id   3c4e177778da92ea6b87583664c1ce39
#
_cell.length_a   1.000
_cell.length_b   1.000
_cell.length_c   1.000
_cell.angle_alpha   90.00
_cell.angle_beta   90.00
_cell.angle_gamma   90.00
#
_symmetry.space_group_name_H-M   'P 1'
#
loop_
_entity.id
_entity.type
_entity.pdbx_description
1 polymer ?
#
loop_
_entity_poly.entity_id
_entity_poly.type
_entity_poly.pdbx_seq_one_letter_code
_entity_poly.pdbx_strand_id
1 'polypeptide(L)'
;VSGDGQDLRAATAILARIIPNGSLEQIIHRVDTLHRLEEDGVRVMNSARAIERSVDKAWASSILQRAGLPTPETVVCEQIDDAFAAFRTLGDVVVKPLFGSMGLGMVRVSDEEMAFRVFRAIEQVRGVFYLQRFVPHDGRDIRAFVVGGRVIGAIARSAEGWRTNVSRGGRAESIELPAEWQAMALKAAAAIGAEYAGVDLLPAKDGTVYLLEVNGIP
;
A
#
# COMPACT_ATOMS: atom_id res chain seq x y z
N VAL A 1 -28.28 2.33 -7.56
CA VAL A 1 -27.28 2.32 -6.46
C VAL A 1 -27.65 3.42 -5.48
N SER A 2 -27.89 3.10 -4.21
CA SER A 2 -28.32 4.09 -3.22
C SER A 2 -27.42 4.04 -1.98
N GLY A 3 -27.14 5.23 -1.41
CA GLY A 3 -26.50 5.41 -0.12
C GLY A 3 -27.34 6.35 0.73
N ASP A 4 -27.66 5.96 1.97
CA ASP A 4 -28.51 6.71 2.91
C ASP A 4 -29.86 7.16 2.29
N GLY A 5 -30.46 6.31 1.44
CA GLY A 5 -31.72 6.60 0.74
C GLY A 5 -31.58 7.51 -0.48
N GLN A 6 -30.39 8.00 -0.83
CA GLN A 6 -30.17 8.82 -2.03
C GLN A 6 -29.66 7.95 -3.19
N ASP A 7 -30.12 8.23 -4.41
CA ASP A 7 -29.57 7.60 -5.60
C ASP A 7 -28.23 8.21 -5.98
N LEU A 8 -27.16 7.45 -5.78
CA LEU A 8 -25.78 7.89 -6.06
C LEU A 8 -25.53 8.20 -7.55
N ARG A 9 -26.38 7.72 -8.47
CA ARG A 9 -26.30 8.05 -9.89
C ARG A 9 -26.64 9.52 -10.20
N ALA A 10 -27.32 10.19 -9.27
CA ALA A 10 -27.60 11.62 -9.39
C ALA A 10 -26.41 12.52 -8.96
N ALA A 11 -25.36 11.93 -8.42
CA ALA A 11 -24.18 12.68 -8.01
C ALA A 11 -23.35 13.09 -9.23
N THR A 12 -22.84 14.33 -9.24
CA THR A 12 -21.89 14.81 -10.26
C THR A 12 -20.53 14.11 -10.14
N ALA A 13 -20.11 13.83 -8.91
CA ALA A 13 -18.89 13.11 -8.61
C ALA A 13 -18.95 12.45 -7.23
N ILE A 14 -18.18 11.40 -7.05
CA ILE A 14 -18.04 10.68 -5.79
C ILE A 14 -16.56 10.62 -5.41
N LEU A 15 -16.23 11.06 -4.20
CA LEU A 15 -14.92 10.88 -3.60
C LEU A 15 -14.96 9.69 -2.66
N ALA A 16 -14.35 8.57 -3.06
CA ALA A 16 -14.21 7.38 -2.22
C ALA A 16 -13.14 7.63 -1.15
N ARG A 17 -13.55 7.77 0.11
CA ARG A 17 -12.64 8.06 1.24
C ARG A 17 -12.27 6.82 2.04
N ILE A 18 -13.04 5.75 1.93
CA ILE A 18 -12.81 4.51 2.64
C ILE A 18 -13.59 3.38 1.95
N ILE A 19 -12.98 2.20 1.88
CA ILE A 19 -13.70 0.95 1.68
C ILE A 19 -13.78 0.29 3.08
N PRO A 20 -14.95 0.27 3.72
CA PRO A 20 -15.10 -0.31 5.04
C PRO A 20 -14.67 -1.78 5.07
N ASN A 21 -14.12 -2.24 6.19
CA ASN A 21 -13.82 -3.65 6.39
C ASN A 21 -15.08 -4.51 6.30
N GLY A 22 -14.93 -5.73 5.80
CA GLY A 22 -16.06 -6.66 5.65
C GLY A 22 -15.60 -8.03 5.18
N SER A 23 -16.56 -8.92 4.91
CA SER A 23 -16.28 -10.18 4.22
C SER A 23 -15.79 -9.91 2.79
N LEU A 24 -15.19 -10.94 2.16
CA LEU A 24 -14.76 -10.84 0.75
C LEU A 24 -15.93 -10.41 -0.15
N GLU A 25 -17.11 -10.99 0.02
CA GLU A 25 -18.32 -10.63 -0.74
C GLU A 25 -18.70 -9.14 -0.57
N GLN A 26 -18.62 -8.63 0.68
CA GLN A 26 -18.94 -7.23 0.95
C GLN A 26 -17.94 -6.28 0.31
N ILE A 27 -16.65 -6.63 0.33
CA ILE A 27 -15.60 -5.80 -0.28
C ILE A 27 -15.74 -5.80 -1.79
N ILE A 28 -15.93 -6.97 -2.42
CA ILE A 28 -16.17 -7.09 -3.86
C ILE A 28 -17.41 -6.27 -4.24
N HIS A 29 -18.53 -6.48 -3.55
CA HIS A 29 -19.77 -5.74 -3.84
C HIS A 29 -19.61 -4.21 -3.76
N ARG A 30 -18.82 -3.70 -2.81
CA ARG A 30 -18.55 -2.25 -2.67
C ARG A 30 -17.72 -1.72 -3.82
N VAL A 31 -16.70 -2.47 -4.24
CA VAL A 31 -15.84 -2.10 -5.37
C VAL A 31 -16.61 -2.18 -6.68
N ASP A 32 -17.38 -3.25 -6.91
CA ASP A 32 -18.28 -3.39 -8.06
C ASP A 32 -19.32 -2.26 -8.12
N THR A 33 -19.73 -1.77 -6.95
CA THR A 33 -20.64 -0.61 -6.88
C THR A 33 -19.97 0.64 -7.45
N LEU A 34 -18.68 0.86 -7.19
CA LEU A 34 -17.95 1.98 -7.77
C LEU A 34 -17.78 1.80 -9.29
N HIS A 35 -17.45 0.60 -9.76
CA HIS A 35 -17.38 0.30 -11.19
C HIS A 35 -18.71 0.59 -11.91
N ARG A 36 -19.83 0.13 -11.36
CA ARG A 36 -21.16 0.39 -11.95
C ARG A 36 -21.52 1.87 -11.96
N LEU A 37 -21.10 2.64 -10.95
CA LEU A 37 -21.30 4.09 -10.96
C LEU A 37 -20.49 4.77 -12.05
N GLU A 38 -19.25 4.31 -12.31
CA GLU A 38 -18.45 4.79 -13.43
C GLU A 38 -19.09 4.43 -14.79
N GLU A 39 -19.62 3.23 -14.95
CA GLU A 39 -20.37 2.79 -16.14
C GLU A 39 -21.65 3.61 -16.36
N ASP A 40 -22.31 4.02 -15.29
CA ASP A 40 -23.48 4.93 -15.32
C ASP A 40 -23.07 6.41 -15.58
N GLY A 41 -21.77 6.70 -15.79
CA GLY A 41 -21.26 8.03 -16.11
C GLY A 41 -20.98 8.93 -14.91
N VAL A 42 -21.04 8.42 -13.68
CA VAL A 42 -20.68 9.17 -12.47
C VAL A 42 -19.17 9.18 -12.33
N ARG A 43 -18.58 10.36 -12.16
CA ARG A 43 -17.13 10.46 -11.88
C ARG A 43 -16.81 9.94 -10.49
N VAL A 44 -16.02 8.89 -10.40
CA VAL A 44 -15.51 8.36 -9.12
C VAL A 44 -14.03 8.71 -8.98
N MET A 45 -13.63 9.27 -7.86
CA MET A 45 -12.23 9.60 -7.52
C MET A 45 -11.82 8.92 -6.21
N ASN A 46 -10.75 8.14 -6.17
CA ASN A 46 -10.08 7.57 -7.36
C ASN A 46 -11.00 6.58 -8.07
N SER A 47 -10.67 6.28 -9.34
CA SER A 47 -11.41 5.27 -10.07
C SER A 47 -11.42 3.93 -9.31
N ALA A 48 -12.48 3.15 -9.48
CA ALA A 48 -12.59 1.81 -8.87
C ALA A 48 -11.33 0.97 -9.16
N ARG A 49 -10.86 1.01 -10.41
CA ARG A 49 -9.63 0.31 -10.83
C ARG A 49 -8.36 0.81 -10.13
N ALA A 50 -8.22 2.11 -9.89
CA ALA A 50 -7.08 2.65 -9.15
C ALA A 50 -7.11 2.24 -7.67
N ILE A 51 -8.31 2.17 -7.09
CA ILE A 51 -8.52 1.67 -5.74
C ILE A 51 -8.11 0.19 -5.64
N GLU A 52 -8.60 -0.68 -6.53
CA GLU A 52 -8.23 -2.10 -6.56
C GLU A 52 -6.70 -2.28 -6.62
N ARG A 53 -6.04 -1.57 -7.54
CA ARG A 53 -4.59 -1.63 -7.69
C ARG A 53 -3.82 -1.16 -6.46
N SER A 54 -4.34 -0.17 -5.74
CA SER A 54 -3.67 0.39 -4.58
C SER A 54 -3.85 -0.43 -3.31
N VAL A 55 -4.99 -1.13 -3.15
CA VAL A 55 -5.26 -1.94 -1.94
C VAL A 55 -4.62 -3.34 -2.01
N ASP A 56 -4.38 -3.87 -3.20
CA ASP A 56 -3.66 -5.13 -3.43
C ASP A 56 -2.15 -4.87 -3.49
N LYS A 57 -1.44 -5.20 -2.40
CA LYS A 57 0.01 -4.97 -2.31
C LYS A 57 0.82 -5.73 -3.36
N ALA A 58 0.40 -6.94 -3.76
CA ALA A 58 1.09 -7.71 -4.78
C ALA A 58 0.95 -7.06 -6.16
N TRP A 59 -0.27 -6.64 -6.50
CA TRP A 59 -0.53 -5.96 -7.77
C TRP A 59 0.16 -4.59 -7.81
N ALA A 60 0.04 -3.79 -6.75
CA ALA A 60 0.74 -2.52 -6.62
C ALA A 60 2.25 -2.68 -6.81
N SER A 61 2.90 -3.60 -6.09
CA SER A 61 4.35 -3.86 -6.21
C SER A 61 4.74 -4.22 -7.64
N SER A 62 3.98 -5.10 -8.30
CA SER A 62 4.23 -5.48 -9.69
C SER A 62 4.11 -4.30 -10.67
N ILE A 63 3.12 -3.41 -10.47
CA ILE A 63 2.94 -2.20 -11.30
C ILE A 63 4.13 -1.25 -11.11
N LEU A 64 4.54 -1.01 -9.86
CA LEU A 64 5.63 -0.10 -9.53
C LEU A 64 6.98 -0.60 -10.05
N GLN A 65 7.26 -1.90 -9.93
CA GLN A 65 8.45 -2.54 -10.50
C GLN A 65 8.49 -2.40 -12.03
N ARG A 66 7.39 -2.68 -12.71
CA ARG A 66 7.30 -2.51 -14.17
C ARG A 66 7.45 -1.05 -14.62
N ALA A 67 7.07 -0.12 -13.76
CA ALA A 67 7.33 1.29 -13.99
C ALA A 67 8.80 1.69 -13.75
N GLY A 68 9.67 0.76 -13.36
CA GLY A 68 11.08 1.02 -13.09
C GLY A 68 11.30 1.89 -11.84
N LEU A 69 10.40 1.78 -10.85
CA LEU A 69 10.54 2.45 -9.57
C LEU A 69 11.29 1.54 -8.57
N PRO A 70 12.21 2.06 -7.78
CA PRO A 70 12.92 1.27 -6.78
C PRO A 70 11.95 0.83 -5.67
N THR A 71 11.65 -0.45 -5.64
CA THR A 71 10.85 -1.11 -4.60
C THR A 71 11.70 -2.15 -3.90
N PRO A 72 11.51 -2.43 -2.59
CA PRO A 72 12.21 -3.52 -1.95
C PRO A 72 11.86 -4.85 -2.62
N GLU A 73 12.83 -5.75 -2.71
CA GLU A 73 12.64 -7.08 -3.29
C GLU A 73 11.50 -7.80 -2.57
N THR A 74 10.54 -8.32 -3.36
CA THR A 74 9.29 -8.87 -2.83
C THR A 74 8.99 -10.20 -3.51
N VAL A 75 8.60 -11.19 -2.71
CA VAL A 75 8.09 -12.48 -3.16
C VAL A 75 6.66 -12.66 -2.67
N VAL A 76 5.78 -13.11 -3.57
CA VAL A 76 4.39 -13.42 -3.24
C VAL A 76 4.11 -14.85 -3.67
N CYS A 77 3.59 -15.68 -2.75
CA CYS A 77 3.31 -17.09 -3.01
C CYS A 77 2.13 -17.60 -2.16
N GLU A 78 1.58 -18.75 -2.52
CA GLU A 78 0.49 -19.39 -1.78
C GLU A 78 0.97 -20.62 -0.98
N GLN A 79 2.10 -21.20 -1.38
CA GLN A 79 2.63 -22.39 -0.74
C GLN A 79 3.64 -22.04 0.34
N ILE A 80 3.53 -22.69 1.49
CA ILE A 80 4.42 -22.44 2.62
C ILE A 80 5.89 -22.77 2.32
N ASP A 81 6.13 -23.82 1.51
CA ASP A 81 7.49 -24.21 1.13
C ASP A 81 8.17 -23.15 0.27
N ASP A 82 7.41 -22.50 -0.63
CA ASP A 82 7.89 -21.37 -1.42
C ASP A 82 8.18 -20.15 -0.53
N ALA A 83 7.35 -19.92 0.50
CA ALA A 83 7.59 -18.86 1.47
C ALA A 83 8.89 -19.08 2.27
N PHE A 84 9.17 -20.32 2.68
CA PHE A 84 10.45 -20.67 3.33
C PHE A 84 11.64 -20.51 2.37
N ALA A 85 11.50 -20.93 1.11
CA ALA A 85 12.55 -20.74 0.11
C ALA A 85 12.84 -19.26 -0.13
N ALA A 86 11.78 -18.43 -0.25
CA ALA A 86 11.90 -16.99 -0.36
C ALA A 86 12.57 -16.37 0.88
N PHE A 87 12.19 -16.77 2.08
CA PHE A 87 12.80 -16.30 3.32
C PHE A 87 14.31 -16.61 3.37
N ARG A 88 14.72 -17.83 3.01
CA ARG A 88 16.16 -18.19 2.98
C ARG A 88 16.96 -17.36 1.97
N THR A 89 16.32 -16.94 0.86
CA THR A 89 16.95 -16.09 -0.16
C THR A 89 17.00 -14.63 0.27
N LEU A 90 15.90 -14.12 0.84
CA LEU A 90 15.77 -12.71 1.24
C LEU A 90 16.45 -12.40 2.58
N GLY A 91 16.49 -13.37 3.49
CA GLY A 91 17.01 -13.24 4.85
C GLY A 91 16.05 -12.49 5.78
N ASP A 92 16.32 -11.23 6.07
CA ASP A 92 15.47 -10.38 6.92
C ASP A 92 14.29 -9.82 6.09
N VAL A 93 13.07 -10.14 6.46
CA VAL A 93 11.87 -9.77 5.69
C VAL A 93 10.80 -9.13 6.55
N VAL A 94 9.96 -8.31 5.92
CA VAL A 94 8.67 -7.89 6.47
C VAL A 94 7.57 -8.70 5.79
N VAL A 95 6.90 -9.51 6.57
CA VAL A 95 5.70 -10.24 6.14
C VAL A 95 4.50 -9.33 6.33
N LYS A 96 3.71 -9.16 5.30
CA LYS A 96 2.55 -8.25 5.29
C LYS A 96 1.29 -9.00 4.89
N PRO A 97 0.13 -8.68 5.46
CA PRO A 97 -1.13 -9.12 4.86
C PRO A 97 -1.27 -8.51 3.46
N LEU A 98 -1.76 -9.30 2.50
CA LEU A 98 -1.96 -8.84 1.13
C LEU A 98 -2.88 -7.60 1.09
N PHE A 99 -3.98 -7.67 1.82
CA PHE A 99 -4.90 -6.56 2.05
C PHE A 99 -4.80 -6.07 3.49
N GLY A 100 -4.86 -4.78 3.71
CA GLY A 100 -4.77 -4.17 5.05
C GLY A 100 -4.03 -2.84 5.02
N SER A 101 -4.23 -2.04 6.07
CA SER A 101 -3.69 -0.69 6.20
C SER A 101 -3.12 -0.44 7.61
N MET A 102 -2.57 0.74 7.84
CA MET A 102 -2.07 1.22 9.15
C MET A 102 -0.98 0.33 9.79
N GLY A 103 -0.29 -0.49 9.00
CA GLY A 103 0.75 -1.40 9.50
C GLY A 103 0.22 -2.52 10.41
N LEU A 104 -1.10 -2.79 10.37
CA LEU A 104 -1.71 -3.90 11.10
C LEU A 104 -1.31 -5.23 10.45
N GLY A 105 -0.97 -6.23 11.28
CA GLY A 105 -0.59 -7.57 10.81
C GLY A 105 0.80 -7.66 10.18
N MET A 106 1.58 -6.57 10.07
CA MET A 106 2.96 -6.66 9.59
C MET A 106 3.89 -7.24 10.67
N VAL A 107 4.73 -8.18 10.28
CA VAL A 107 5.72 -8.82 11.16
C VAL A 107 7.09 -8.79 10.46
N ARG A 108 8.13 -8.30 11.15
CA ARG A 108 9.51 -8.49 10.70
C ARG A 108 9.99 -9.86 11.17
N VAL A 109 10.55 -10.62 10.26
CA VAL A 109 11.01 -11.99 10.45
C VAL A 109 12.47 -12.05 10.01
N SER A 110 13.37 -12.32 10.97
CA SER A 110 14.82 -12.36 10.74
C SER A 110 15.46 -13.70 11.13
N ASP A 111 14.66 -14.64 11.63
CA ASP A 111 15.12 -15.97 12.02
C ASP A 111 14.10 -17.05 11.64
N GLU A 112 14.59 -18.30 11.53
CA GLU A 112 13.77 -19.45 11.07
C GLU A 112 12.67 -19.83 12.06
N GLU A 113 12.85 -19.64 13.36
CA GLU A 113 11.84 -19.98 14.36
C GLU A 113 10.64 -19.02 14.24
N MET A 114 10.90 -17.75 14.08
CA MET A 114 9.87 -16.75 13.83
C MET A 114 9.18 -16.98 12.48
N ALA A 115 9.97 -17.30 11.43
CA ALA A 115 9.43 -17.65 10.11
C ALA A 115 8.46 -18.82 10.22
N PHE A 116 8.83 -19.89 10.91
CA PHE A 116 7.97 -21.04 11.10
C PHE A 116 6.64 -20.68 11.75
N ARG A 117 6.67 -19.91 12.84
CA ARG A 117 5.45 -19.53 13.57
C ARG A 117 4.53 -18.64 12.72
N VAL A 118 5.12 -17.64 12.04
CA VAL A 118 4.35 -16.69 11.23
C VAL A 118 3.77 -17.37 10.00
N PHE A 119 4.57 -18.19 9.30
CA PHE A 119 4.09 -18.84 8.07
C PHE A 119 3.03 -19.91 8.37
N ARG A 120 3.17 -20.68 9.46
CA ARG A 120 2.13 -21.61 9.89
C ARG A 120 0.81 -20.91 10.24
N ALA A 121 0.88 -19.73 10.86
CA ALA A 121 -0.33 -18.96 11.15
C ALA A 121 -1.03 -18.48 9.87
N ILE A 122 -0.26 -18.04 8.86
CA ILE A 122 -0.81 -17.63 7.55
C ILE A 122 -1.41 -18.83 6.81
N GLU A 123 -0.72 -19.97 6.81
CA GLU A 123 -1.20 -21.22 6.19
C GLU A 123 -2.53 -21.69 6.78
N GLN A 124 -2.68 -21.64 8.11
CA GLN A 124 -3.92 -22.05 8.79
C GLN A 124 -5.15 -21.26 8.33
N VAL A 125 -4.98 -19.99 7.98
CA VAL A 125 -6.07 -19.16 7.45
C VAL A 125 -6.13 -19.15 5.92
N ARG A 126 -5.31 -19.98 5.26
CA ARG A 126 -5.18 -20.04 3.78
C ARG A 126 -4.87 -18.68 3.18
N GLY A 127 -3.99 -17.92 3.86
CA GLY A 127 -3.56 -16.60 3.43
C GLY A 127 -2.47 -16.68 2.36
N VAL A 128 -2.32 -15.58 1.62
CA VAL A 128 -1.22 -15.39 0.67
C VAL A 128 0.00 -14.87 1.43
N PHE A 129 1.16 -15.45 1.16
CA PHE A 129 2.43 -15.01 1.70
C PHE A 129 2.94 -13.84 0.87
N TYR A 130 3.06 -12.67 1.49
CA TYR A 130 3.72 -11.50 0.93
C TYR A 130 4.96 -11.20 1.77
N LEU A 131 6.13 -11.54 1.26
CA LEU A 131 7.42 -11.33 1.90
C LEU A 131 8.16 -10.22 1.17
N GLN A 132 8.52 -9.18 1.88
CA GLN A 132 9.31 -8.08 1.34
C GLN A 132 10.62 -7.97 2.12
N ARG A 133 11.77 -7.89 1.41
CA ARG A 133 13.06 -7.68 2.05
C ARG A 133 13.00 -6.48 2.98
N PHE A 134 13.46 -6.65 4.21
CA PHE A 134 13.60 -5.55 5.14
C PHE A 134 14.68 -4.59 4.65
N VAL A 135 14.34 -3.32 4.54
CA VAL A 135 15.27 -2.25 4.17
C VAL A 135 15.75 -1.57 5.45
N PRO A 136 17.05 -1.62 5.78
CA PRO A 136 17.58 -0.90 6.92
C PRO A 136 17.42 0.61 6.75
N HIS A 137 16.78 1.25 7.74
CA HIS A 137 16.49 2.69 7.74
C HIS A 137 16.55 3.26 9.17
N ASP A 138 16.53 4.58 9.33
CA ASP A 138 16.70 5.26 10.63
C ASP A 138 15.37 5.52 11.36
N GLY A 139 14.37 4.64 11.19
CA GLY A 139 13.05 4.81 11.83
C GLY A 139 12.27 6.00 11.28
N ARG A 140 12.56 6.39 10.03
CA ARG A 140 11.91 7.50 9.34
C ARG A 140 11.47 7.08 7.95
N ASP A 141 10.24 7.40 7.58
CA ASP A 141 9.74 7.34 6.22
C ASP A 141 9.05 8.66 5.84
N ILE A 142 8.66 8.78 4.58
CA ILE A 142 8.08 10.00 4.04
C ILE A 142 6.79 9.66 3.32
N ARG A 143 5.72 10.40 3.62
CA ARG A 143 4.50 10.36 2.84
C ARG A 143 4.36 11.62 2.02
N ALA A 144 4.42 11.50 0.70
CA ALA A 144 4.11 12.55 -0.25
C ALA A 144 2.60 12.50 -0.60
N PHE A 145 1.95 13.65 -0.59
CA PHE A 145 0.56 13.78 -1.01
C PHE A 145 0.49 14.27 -2.45
N VAL A 146 -0.05 13.44 -3.32
CA VAL A 146 -0.24 13.71 -4.75
C VAL A 146 -1.70 13.99 -5.01
N VAL A 147 -2.01 15.08 -5.71
CA VAL A 147 -3.35 15.42 -6.17
C VAL A 147 -3.27 16.04 -7.56
N GLY A 148 -4.03 15.51 -8.51
CA GLY A 148 -4.11 16.06 -9.88
C GLY A 148 -2.75 16.19 -10.56
N GLY A 149 -1.87 15.21 -10.40
CA GLY A 149 -0.53 15.21 -11.02
C GLY A 149 0.47 16.18 -10.38
N ARG A 150 0.23 16.65 -9.16
CA ARG A 150 1.13 17.52 -8.41
C ARG A 150 1.33 17.02 -6.99
N VAL A 151 2.55 17.15 -6.46
CA VAL A 151 2.81 16.99 -5.02
C VAL A 151 2.35 18.26 -4.31
N ILE A 152 1.34 18.14 -3.46
CA ILE A 152 0.75 19.27 -2.72
C ILE A 152 1.36 19.44 -1.33
N GLY A 153 2.13 18.46 -0.85
CA GLY A 153 2.81 18.48 0.43
C GLY A 153 3.44 17.14 0.75
N ALA A 154 4.28 17.13 1.77
CA ALA A 154 4.87 15.91 2.29
C ALA A 154 5.08 15.99 3.80
N ILE A 155 5.02 14.82 4.44
CA ILE A 155 5.35 14.67 5.85
C ILE A 155 6.42 13.60 6.03
N ALA A 156 7.35 13.83 6.94
CA ALA A 156 8.21 12.80 7.48
C ALA A 156 7.53 12.19 8.71
N ARG A 157 7.51 10.86 8.77
CA ARG A 157 7.00 10.10 9.90
C ARG A 157 8.17 9.43 10.59
N SER A 158 8.29 9.59 11.89
CA SER A 158 9.41 9.03 12.68
C SER A 158 8.89 8.26 13.88
N ALA A 159 9.53 7.13 14.19
CA ALA A 159 9.25 6.31 15.36
C ALA A 159 10.53 5.68 15.93
N GLU A 160 10.51 5.24 17.18
CA GLU A 160 11.65 4.55 17.81
C GLU A 160 11.93 3.16 17.21
N GLY A 161 11.00 2.58 16.48
CA GLY A 161 11.13 1.27 15.83
C GLY A 161 11.22 1.37 14.32
N TRP A 162 11.19 0.21 13.68
CA TRP A 162 11.17 0.11 12.22
C TRP A 162 9.79 0.46 11.59
N ARG A 163 8.73 0.54 12.41
CA ARG A 163 7.39 0.93 11.98
C ARG A 163 7.16 2.41 12.25
N THR A 164 6.98 3.19 11.21
CA THR A 164 6.88 4.65 11.26
C THR A 164 5.44 5.18 11.22
N ASN A 165 4.45 4.27 11.23
CA ASN A 165 3.04 4.62 11.16
C ASN A 165 2.61 5.53 12.33
N VAL A 166 2.01 6.69 12.02
CA VAL A 166 1.50 7.65 13.02
C VAL A 166 0.45 7.02 13.94
N SER A 167 -0.39 6.13 13.40
CA SER A 167 -1.39 5.38 14.19
C SER A 167 -0.79 4.50 15.29
N ARG A 168 0.53 4.31 15.30
CA ARG A 168 1.29 3.56 16.32
C ARG A 168 2.20 4.44 17.18
N GLY A 169 1.91 5.75 17.24
CA GLY A 169 2.67 6.71 18.06
C GLY A 169 3.85 7.37 17.32
N GLY A 170 3.97 7.18 16.01
CA GLY A 170 4.94 7.92 15.20
C GLY A 170 4.64 9.42 15.21
N ARG A 171 5.69 10.24 15.14
CA ARG A 171 5.59 11.68 14.98
C ARG A 171 5.57 12.03 13.51
N ALA A 172 4.80 13.05 13.14
CA ALA A 172 4.76 13.59 11.79
C ALA A 172 5.19 15.04 11.79
N GLU A 173 6.05 15.40 10.84
CA GLU A 173 6.48 16.77 10.60
C GLU A 173 6.36 17.12 9.12
N SER A 174 5.94 18.33 8.80
CA SER A 174 5.90 18.81 7.41
C SER A 174 7.33 19.01 6.90
N ILE A 175 7.58 18.56 5.67
CA ILE A 175 8.88 18.70 5.02
C ILE A 175 8.74 19.21 3.60
N GLU A 176 9.78 19.85 3.10
CA GLU A 176 9.94 20.10 1.67
C GLU A 176 10.52 18.85 1.02
N LEU A 177 9.86 18.36 -0.03
CA LEU A 177 10.27 17.13 -0.72
C LEU A 177 11.27 17.47 -1.84
N PRO A 178 12.45 16.82 -1.91
CA PRO A 178 13.38 16.99 -3.02
C PRO A 178 12.72 16.71 -4.38
N ALA A 179 13.11 17.42 -5.41
CA ALA A 179 12.50 17.32 -6.75
C ALA A 179 12.53 15.89 -7.31
N GLU A 180 13.60 15.15 -7.07
CA GLU A 180 13.74 13.75 -7.48
C GLU A 180 12.68 12.86 -6.80
N TRP A 181 12.43 13.06 -5.51
CA TRP A 181 11.42 12.29 -4.77
C TRP A 181 10.01 12.70 -5.14
N GLN A 182 9.80 13.99 -5.49
CA GLN A 182 8.53 14.44 -6.07
C GLN A 182 8.26 13.71 -7.39
N ALA A 183 9.25 13.66 -8.29
CA ALA A 183 9.13 12.95 -9.56
C ALA A 183 8.83 11.45 -9.37
N MET A 184 9.46 10.81 -8.38
CA MET A 184 9.19 9.42 -8.02
C MET A 184 7.75 9.23 -7.54
N ALA A 185 7.25 10.10 -6.64
CA ALA A 185 5.88 10.06 -6.13
C ALA A 185 4.84 10.26 -7.24
N LEU A 186 5.06 11.22 -8.14
CA LEU A 186 4.19 11.47 -9.29
C LEU A 186 4.15 10.27 -10.23
N LYS A 187 5.32 9.69 -10.56
CA LYS A 187 5.41 8.49 -11.40
C LYS A 187 4.69 7.29 -10.78
N ALA A 188 4.78 7.12 -9.47
CA ALA A 188 4.11 6.06 -8.73
C ALA A 188 2.59 6.22 -8.75
N ALA A 189 2.06 7.41 -8.45
CA ALA A 189 0.63 7.69 -8.50
C ALA A 189 0.07 7.49 -9.91
N ALA A 190 0.77 7.96 -10.95
CA ALA A 190 0.41 7.78 -12.35
C ALA A 190 0.40 6.30 -12.75
N ALA A 191 1.38 5.50 -12.33
CA ALA A 191 1.46 4.07 -12.64
C ALA A 191 0.26 3.29 -12.07
N ILE A 192 -0.17 3.61 -10.87
CA ILE A 192 -1.39 3.05 -10.24
C ILE A 192 -2.65 3.58 -10.94
N GLY A 193 -2.61 4.78 -11.49
CA GLY A 193 -3.77 5.49 -12.06
C GLY A 193 -4.52 6.31 -11.01
N ALA A 194 -3.85 6.69 -9.93
CA ALA A 194 -4.46 7.44 -8.83
C ALA A 194 -4.38 8.95 -9.09
N GLU A 195 -5.54 9.63 -9.04
CA GLU A 195 -5.65 11.07 -9.15
C GLU A 195 -5.30 11.79 -7.83
N TYR A 196 -5.56 11.14 -6.69
CA TYR A 196 -5.00 11.55 -5.41
C TYR A 196 -4.45 10.34 -4.66
N ALA A 197 -3.31 10.52 -4.01
CA ALA A 197 -2.62 9.42 -3.33
C ALA A 197 -1.70 9.91 -2.21
N GLY A 198 -1.54 9.06 -1.20
CA GLY A 198 -0.41 9.12 -0.29
C GLY A 198 0.67 8.15 -0.76
N VAL A 199 1.82 8.65 -1.16
CA VAL A 199 2.94 7.84 -1.65
C VAL A 199 3.99 7.72 -0.56
N ASP A 200 4.30 6.49 -0.15
CA ASP A 200 5.22 6.22 0.94
C ASP A 200 6.63 5.91 0.39
N LEU A 201 7.57 6.77 0.74
CA LEU A 201 8.99 6.70 0.37
C LEU A 201 9.83 6.37 1.61
N LEU A 202 10.78 5.46 1.46
CA LEU A 202 11.70 5.04 2.53
C LEU A 202 13.14 5.36 2.15
N PRO A 203 13.73 6.42 2.71
CA PRO A 203 15.18 6.63 2.63
C PRO A 203 15.90 5.53 3.40
N ALA A 204 16.68 4.73 2.70
CA ALA A 204 17.45 3.64 3.27
C ALA A 204 18.85 4.06 3.69
N LYS A 205 19.49 3.26 4.57
CA LYS A 205 20.86 3.51 5.04
C LYS A 205 21.93 3.39 3.93
N ASP A 206 21.62 2.70 2.84
CA ASP A 206 22.49 2.59 1.67
C ASP A 206 22.42 3.81 0.72
N GLY A 207 21.60 4.81 1.06
CA GLY A 207 21.37 6.01 0.26
C GLY A 207 20.28 5.86 -0.81
N THR A 208 19.74 4.67 -1.00
CA THR A 208 18.63 4.43 -1.93
C THR A 208 17.31 4.93 -1.32
N VAL A 209 16.44 5.51 -2.12
CA VAL A 209 15.07 5.80 -1.72
C VAL A 209 14.14 4.76 -2.32
N TYR A 210 13.56 3.94 -1.48
CA TYR A 210 12.59 2.92 -1.90
C TYR A 210 11.17 3.45 -1.85
N LEU A 211 10.37 3.04 -2.81
CA LEU A 211 8.94 3.24 -2.81
C LEU A 211 8.27 2.03 -2.15
N LEU A 212 7.56 2.26 -1.06
CA LEU A 212 6.94 1.19 -0.28
C LEU A 212 5.49 0.92 -0.68
N GLU A 213 4.71 1.98 -0.89
CA GLU A 213 3.27 1.87 -1.06
C GLU A 213 2.68 3.12 -1.73
N VAL A 214 1.60 2.94 -2.47
CA VAL A 214 0.74 4.01 -2.97
C VAL A 214 -0.65 3.81 -2.40
N ASN A 215 -1.05 4.70 -1.50
CA ASN A 215 -2.37 4.67 -0.88
C ASN A 215 -3.34 5.48 -1.73
N GLY A 216 -4.23 4.82 -2.45
CA GLY A 216 -5.25 5.46 -3.28
C GLY A 216 -6.45 5.99 -2.50
N ILE A 217 -6.49 5.77 -1.18
CA ILE A 217 -7.49 6.29 -0.24
C ILE A 217 -6.72 6.77 1.01
N PRO A 218 -5.91 7.85 0.90
CA PRO A 218 -5.05 8.33 1.98
C PRO A 218 -5.80 9.02 3.11
#